data_7f070a6a4a4d2dde252b57fd55583f95
#
_entry.id   7f070a6a4a4d2dde252b57fd55583f95
#
_cell.length_a   1.000
_cell.length_b   1.000
_cell.length_c   1.000
_cell.angle_alpha   90.00
_cell.angle_beta   90.00
_cell.angle_gamma   90.00
#
_symmetry.space_group_name_H-M   'P 1'
#
loop_
_entity.id
_entity.type
_entity.pdbx_description
1 polymer ?
#
loop_
_entity_poly.entity_id
_entity_poly.type
_entity_poly.pdbx_seq_one_letter_code
_entity_poly.pdbx_strand_id
1 'polypeptide(L)'
;MKTRPRPAVSGPPPAAASVGTDALFAPDAAKGRKRKTLKNISEIRHFFRTNDVPIYFLGATPFNLLGLDRWVRNLWFVSYYDSWDGAHPRVFSPKIKPYVEFDSGEEINNWLLHNAEVRAFMSRGLAPGVRPKIAMVFFNEETEAICDELGYDLILPSSRLREHLDSKLVTTRLGNEARVPSVPNVLTKIDDFAGLMQAAAKAKLGDDLVVQTAYGDSGKTTFFVSTEADWAKHGKEIAGYDVKIMKRINNRPIAVEAVLTRCGTVVGPFMSELTGYQKLTPYRGGWCGNEMFADVLPGPARTKAARLVRRLGKRLASEGYRGFFEVDVLVDTDTDEVYLGELNPRISGASAITNVTAGAYADIPLFLFHLLEFMNVDFDIDVNEINARWEEIAGEDVWSQMIIKETSPIIELLEATARTGQYSLDQNGSLVFRRAALDWHQLQNDHEAFFLRIYGVGDYRWKGADLGVLVTKGRLQVETASGATALTIRARHLIDSIRAEYAGTPVSEPAPPLKGAKTV
;
A
#
# COMPACT_ATOMS: atom_id res chain seq x y z
N MET A 1 -3.93 45.94 -29.39
CA MET A 1 -4.90 45.03 -28.78
C MET A 1 -4.73 45.08 -27.28
N LYS A 2 -5.70 45.60 -26.54
CA LYS A 2 -5.64 45.79 -25.09
C LYS A 2 -5.99 44.45 -24.41
N THR A 3 -5.09 43.88 -23.66
CA THR A 3 -5.29 42.69 -22.81
C THR A 3 -6.17 43.07 -21.63
N ARG A 4 -7.35 42.42 -21.48
CA ARG A 4 -8.19 42.52 -20.29
C ARG A 4 -7.56 41.78 -19.13
N PRO A 5 -7.59 42.30 -17.90
CA PRO A 5 -7.16 41.58 -16.71
C PRO A 5 -8.12 40.44 -16.39
N ARG A 6 -7.58 39.29 -15.98
CA ARG A 6 -8.33 38.15 -15.43
C ARG A 6 -9.00 38.58 -14.11
N PRO A 7 -10.25 38.13 -13.83
CA PRO A 7 -10.88 38.38 -12.55
C PRO A 7 -10.15 37.60 -11.45
N ALA A 8 -9.98 38.25 -10.31
CA ALA A 8 -9.43 37.66 -9.10
C ALA A 8 -10.30 36.49 -8.67
N VAL A 9 -9.65 35.34 -8.40
CA VAL A 9 -10.29 34.18 -7.81
C VAL A 9 -10.70 34.54 -6.38
N SER A 10 -12.01 34.53 -6.14
CA SER A 10 -12.60 34.70 -4.81
C SER A 10 -12.05 33.68 -3.83
N GLY A 11 -11.76 34.14 -2.60
CA GLY A 11 -11.27 33.32 -1.50
C GLY A 11 -12.17 32.11 -1.18
N PRO A 12 -11.69 31.22 -0.30
CA PRO A 12 -12.40 29.99 0.02
C PRO A 12 -13.83 30.27 0.51
N PRO A 13 -14.80 29.38 0.21
CA PRO A 13 -16.19 29.57 0.62
C PRO A 13 -16.25 29.70 2.16
N PRO A 14 -17.17 30.51 2.68
CA PRO A 14 -17.34 30.66 4.11
C PRO A 14 -17.65 29.32 4.75
N ALA A 15 -17.06 29.07 5.91
CA ALA A 15 -17.33 27.88 6.70
C ALA A 15 -18.85 27.75 6.89
N ALA A 16 -19.40 26.60 6.51
CA ALA A 16 -20.82 26.31 6.74
C ALA A 16 -21.10 26.49 8.22
N ALA A 17 -22.08 27.30 8.54
CA ALA A 17 -22.54 27.53 9.91
C ALA A 17 -22.89 26.17 10.53
N SER A 18 -22.24 25.83 11.66
CA SER A 18 -22.52 24.63 12.42
C SER A 18 -23.92 24.73 13.00
N VAL A 19 -24.84 23.95 12.48
CA VAL A 19 -26.09 23.64 13.19
C VAL A 19 -25.68 22.71 14.32
N GLY A 20 -25.91 23.15 15.55
CA GLY A 20 -25.42 22.52 16.77
C GLY A 20 -25.78 21.03 16.90
N THR A 21 -24.74 20.22 16.84
CA THR A 21 -24.73 18.82 17.29
C THR A 21 -23.76 18.63 18.45
N ASP A 22 -23.54 19.68 19.25
CA ASP A 22 -22.54 19.75 20.33
C ASP A 22 -22.79 18.83 21.53
N ALA A 23 -23.78 17.92 21.47
CA ALA A 23 -24.17 17.16 22.64
C ALA A 23 -23.76 15.69 22.69
N LEU A 24 -23.22 15.10 21.61
CA LEU A 24 -22.98 13.65 21.58
C LEU A 24 -21.51 13.21 21.65
N PHE A 25 -20.55 14.06 21.29
CA PHE A 25 -19.16 13.63 21.14
C PHE A 25 -18.09 14.65 21.58
N ALA A 26 -18.43 15.69 22.36
CA ALA A 26 -17.43 16.55 22.98
C ALA A 26 -16.64 15.73 24.01
N PRO A 27 -15.31 15.93 24.18
CA PRO A 27 -14.58 15.33 25.27
C PRO A 27 -15.05 15.94 26.58
N ASP A 28 -16.03 15.30 27.21
CA ASP A 28 -16.58 15.72 28.50
C ASP A 28 -15.59 15.32 29.62
N ALA A 29 -14.74 16.24 29.99
CA ALA A 29 -13.85 16.09 31.15
C ALA A 29 -14.60 16.19 32.51
N ALA A 30 -15.93 16.20 32.50
CA ALA A 30 -16.70 16.25 33.70
C ALA A 30 -18.07 15.58 33.56
N LYS A 31 -18.20 14.43 34.18
CA LYS A 31 -19.39 13.62 34.52
C LYS A 31 -19.53 12.33 33.71
N GLY A 32 -19.42 11.21 34.43
CA GLY A 32 -19.49 9.81 34.04
C GLY A 32 -20.65 9.35 33.12
N ARG A 33 -20.78 9.93 31.95
CA ARG A 33 -21.60 9.32 30.89
C ARG A 33 -20.80 8.14 30.30
N LYS A 34 -21.34 6.93 30.42
CA LYS A 34 -20.82 5.76 29.71
C LYS A 34 -20.72 6.12 28.23
N ARG A 35 -19.50 6.09 27.65
CA ARG A 35 -19.30 6.24 26.22
C ARG A 35 -20.12 5.16 25.51
N LYS A 36 -20.84 5.52 24.44
CA LYS A 36 -21.62 4.57 23.65
C LYS A 36 -20.64 3.60 22.96
N THR A 37 -20.78 2.30 23.21
CA THR A 37 -20.02 1.26 22.50
C THR A 37 -20.60 1.07 21.11
N LEU A 38 -19.77 1.17 20.06
CA LEU A 38 -20.17 0.92 18.68
C LEU A 38 -20.26 -0.59 18.45
N LYS A 39 -21.40 -1.08 17.90
CA LYS A 39 -21.69 -2.52 17.79
C LYS A 39 -21.86 -3.04 16.38
N ASN A 40 -22.04 -2.16 15.40
CA ASN A 40 -22.32 -2.55 14.03
C ASN A 40 -21.76 -1.54 13.03
N ILE A 41 -21.75 -1.94 11.75
CA ILE A 41 -21.22 -1.15 10.63
C ILE A 41 -21.90 0.22 10.52
N SER A 42 -23.21 0.30 10.72
CA SER A 42 -23.95 1.56 10.61
C SER A 42 -23.53 2.57 11.68
N GLU A 43 -23.28 2.13 12.90
CA GLU A 43 -22.78 2.98 13.99
C GLU A 43 -21.33 3.43 13.74
N ILE A 44 -20.47 2.53 13.21
CA ILE A 44 -19.10 2.87 12.83
C ILE A 44 -19.09 3.91 11.71
N ARG A 45 -19.91 3.73 10.67
CA ARG A 45 -20.07 4.70 9.57
C ARG A 45 -20.54 6.06 10.08
N HIS A 46 -21.53 6.07 10.95
CA HIS A 46 -22.04 7.30 11.56
C HIS A 46 -20.96 8.02 12.37
N PHE A 47 -20.21 7.27 13.19
CA PHE A 47 -19.09 7.80 13.95
C PHE A 47 -18.07 8.52 13.07
N PHE A 48 -17.59 7.88 11.99
CA PHE A 48 -16.61 8.50 11.11
C PHE A 48 -17.17 9.65 10.25
N ARG A 49 -18.43 9.59 9.87
CA ARG A 49 -19.10 10.69 9.14
C ARG A 49 -19.33 11.94 10.00
N THR A 50 -19.35 11.78 11.31
CA THR A 50 -19.50 12.87 12.27
C THR A 50 -18.21 13.20 13.00
N ASN A 51 -17.09 12.59 12.60
CA ASN A 51 -15.78 12.81 13.23
C ASN A 51 -15.31 14.26 13.07
N ASP A 52 -14.91 14.86 14.18
CA ASP A 52 -14.35 16.22 14.23
C ASP A 52 -12.83 16.24 14.45
N VAL A 53 -12.23 15.11 14.83
CA VAL A 53 -10.78 15.00 15.01
C VAL A 53 -10.09 14.98 13.64
N PRO A 54 -9.16 15.89 13.34
CA PRO A 54 -8.43 15.87 12.09
C PRO A 54 -7.56 14.62 11.97
N ILE A 55 -7.65 13.96 10.84
CA ILE A 55 -6.84 12.81 10.47
C ILE A 55 -6.08 13.17 9.20
N TYR A 56 -4.76 12.99 9.21
CA TYR A 56 -3.91 13.26 8.06
C TYR A 56 -3.20 11.99 7.64
N PHE A 57 -3.25 11.69 6.34
CA PHE A 57 -2.38 10.71 5.72
C PHE A 57 -1.25 11.44 5.01
N LEU A 58 0.00 11.17 5.43
CA LEU A 58 1.20 11.77 4.86
C LEU A 58 1.93 10.76 3.98
N GLY A 59 2.46 11.23 2.85
CA GLY A 59 3.25 10.39 1.96
C GLY A 59 3.78 11.11 0.73
N ALA A 60 4.54 10.39 -0.07
CA ALA A 60 4.95 10.87 -1.38
C ALA A 60 3.71 11.16 -2.26
N THR A 61 2.69 10.29 -2.17
CA THR A 61 1.39 10.43 -2.82
C THR A 61 0.26 10.01 -1.87
N PRO A 62 -1.00 10.42 -2.10
CA PRO A 62 -2.13 9.99 -1.27
C PRO A 62 -2.67 8.60 -1.65
N PHE A 63 -2.08 7.91 -2.62
CA PHE A 63 -2.65 6.76 -3.32
C PHE A 63 -3.19 5.67 -2.39
N ASN A 64 -2.40 5.26 -1.38
CA ASN A 64 -2.73 4.10 -0.54
C ASN A 64 -4.07 4.22 0.20
N LEU A 65 -4.50 5.44 0.56
CA LEU A 65 -5.77 5.71 1.23
C LEU A 65 -6.66 6.67 0.47
N LEU A 66 -6.37 6.95 -0.81
CA LEU A 66 -7.15 7.86 -1.65
C LEU A 66 -8.61 7.40 -1.70
N GLY A 67 -9.54 8.36 -1.55
CA GLY A 67 -10.97 8.11 -1.52
C GLY A 67 -11.54 7.78 -0.13
N LEU A 68 -10.69 7.53 0.88
CA LEU A 68 -11.16 7.25 2.25
C LEU A 68 -11.84 8.49 2.90
N ASP A 69 -11.51 9.70 2.43
CA ASP A 69 -12.16 10.97 2.81
C ASP A 69 -13.66 11.03 2.51
N ARG A 70 -14.18 10.11 1.69
CA ARG A 70 -15.63 9.92 1.44
C ARG A 70 -16.34 9.28 2.63
N TRP A 71 -15.61 8.53 3.44
CA TRP A 71 -16.10 7.78 4.59
C TRP A 71 -15.80 8.47 5.91
N VAL A 72 -14.70 9.22 5.97
CA VAL A 72 -14.18 9.84 7.18
C VAL A 72 -14.18 11.35 7.04
N ARG A 73 -15.03 12.02 7.81
CA ARG A 73 -15.02 13.48 7.93
C ARG A 73 -13.70 13.92 8.56
N ASN A 74 -13.16 15.06 8.10
CA ASN A 74 -11.88 15.60 8.53
C ASN A 74 -10.65 14.71 8.25
N LEU A 75 -10.75 13.83 7.24
CA LEU A 75 -9.57 13.16 6.70
C LEU A 75 -9.00 14.00 5.56
N TRP A 76 -7.70 14.20 5.60
CA TRP A 76 -6.91 14.98 4.66
C TRP A 76 -5.67 14.22 4.24
N PHE A 77 -5.16 14.56 3.06
CA PHE A 77 -3.92 14.02 2.54
C PHE A 77 -2.87 15.13 2.48
N VAL A 78 -1.66 14.85 2.94
CA VAL A 78 -0.49 15.70 2.77
C VAL A 78 0.48 14.96 1.87
N SER A 79 0.64 15.45 0.66
CA SER A 79 1.38 14.76 -0.40
C SER A 79 2.61 15.55 -0.82
N TYR A 80 3.75 14.88 -0.98
CA TYR A 80 4.93 15.51 -1.53
C TYR A 80 4.74 15.86 -3.01
N TYR A 81 4.21 14.93 -3.82
CA TYR A 81 3.88 15.19 -5.22
C TYR A 81 2.45 15.70 -5.35
N ASP A 82 2.27 16.74 -6.17
CA ASP A 82 0.95 17.29 -6.49
C ASP A 82 0.41 16.63 -7.75
N SER A 83 -0.32 15.57 -7.56
CA SER A 83 -0.89 14.78 -8.65
C SER A 83 -2.05 15.47 -9.39
N TRP A 84 -2.65 16.53 -8.83
CA TRP A 84 -3.81 17.24 -9.40
C TRP A 84 -3.56 18.71 -9.74
N ASP A 85 -2.32 19.18 -9.68
CA ASP A 85 -1.98 20.58 -9.92
C ASP A 85 -2.80 21.54 -9.02
N GLY A 86 -2.97 21.17 -7.74
CA GLY A 86 -3.75 21.93 -6.74
C GLY A 86 -5.27 21.76 -6.82
N ALA A 87 -5.79 20.92 -7.70
CA ALA A 87 -7.24 20.82 -7.91
C ALA A 87 -7.98 19.85 -6.95
N HIS A 88 -7.28 19.01 -6.20
CA HIS A 88 -7.94 18.09 -5.27
C HIS A 88 -8.33 18.77 -3.96
N PRO A 89 -9.62 18.75 -3.53
CA PRO A 89 -10.08 19.53 -2.37
C PRO A 89 -9.59 19.02 -1.02
N ARG A 90 -9.06 17.79 -0.95
CA ARG A 90 -8.60 17.14 0.28
C ARG A 90 -7.10 16.81 0.28
N VAL A 91 -6.37 17.15 -0.79
CA VAL A 91 -4.91 16.97 -0.88
C VAL A 91 -4.22 18.31 -0.72
N PHE A 92 -3.26 18.38 0.17
CA PHE A 92 -2.35 19.51 0.32
C PHE A 92 -0.95 19.08 -0.11
N SER A 93 -0.33 19.85 -0.98
CA SER A 93 1.08 19.69 -1.35
C SER A 93 1.81 21.00 -1.13
N PRO A 94 2.99 21.00 -0.47
CA PRO A 94 3.78 22.21 -0.26
C PRO A 94 4.29 22.72 -1.62
N LYS A 95 4.31 24.05 -1.78
CA LYS A 95 4.73 24.70 -3.04
C LYS A 95 6.23 24.75 -3.18
N ILE A 96 6.94 24.99 -2.08
CA ILE A 96 8.38 25.09 -2.05
C ILE A 96 8.95 23.74 -1.63
N LYS A 97 9.67 23.11 -2.56
CA LYS A 97 10.35 21.83 -2.34
C LYS A 97 11.85 22.01 -2.38
N PRO A 98 12.62 21.20 -1.64
CA PRO A 98 14.07 21.26 -1.70
C PRO A 98 14.59 20.69 -3.02
N TYR A 99 15.73 21.19 -3.46
CA TYR A 99 16.51 20.58 -4.56
C TYR A 99 17.39 19.46 -3.99
N VAL A 100 16.78 18.51 -3.33
CA VAL A 100 17.45 17.33 -2.77
C VAL A 100 16.70 16.09 -3.19
N GLU A 101 17.42 14.99 -3.34
CA GLU A 101 16.86 13.69 -3.50
C GLU A 101 16.75 13.04 -2.13
N PHE A 102 15.62 12.41 -1.88
CA PHE A 102 15.40 11.65 -0.66
C PHE A 102 15.77 10.19 -0.89
N ASP A 103 16.48 9.60 0.04
CA ASP A 103 16.89 8.20 -0.02
C ASP A 103 15.76 7.23 0.37
N SER A 104 14.71 7.74 1.04
CA SER A 104 13.61 6.90 1.54
C SER A 104 12.27 7.64 1.66
N GLY A 105 11.18 6.88 1.77
CA GLY A 105 9.85 7.41 2.07
C GLY A 105 9.75 8.02 3.47
N GLU A 106 10.53 7.51 4.43
CA GLU A 106 10.66 8.07 5.78
C GLU A 106 11.22 9.50 5.75
N GLU A 107 12.26 9.74 4.95
CA GLU A 107 12.84 11.08 4.80
C GLU A 107 11.85 12.07 4.18
N ILE A 108 11.08 11.65 3.17
CA ILE A 108 10.01 12.47 2.60
C ILE A 108 8.99 12.84 3.68
N ASN A 109 8.57 11.87 4.49
CA ASN A 109 7.57 12.08 5.54
C ASN A 109 8.11 12.98 6.67
N ASN A 110 9.34 12.78 7.10
CA ASN A 110 10.00 13.64 8.09
C ASN A 110 10.14 15.07 7.57
N TRP A 111 10.53 15.24 6.30
CA TRP A 111 10.58 16.56 5.67
C TRP A 111 9.18 17.23 5.61
N LEU A 112 8.13 16.49 5.26
CA LEU A 112 6.76 17.02 5.24
C LEU A 112 6.34 17.50 6.63
N LEU A 113 6.64 16.76 7.69
CA LEU A 113 6.33 17.13 9.07
C LEU A 113 7.10 18.39 9.51
N HIS A 114 8.33 18.60 9.06
CA HIS A 114 9.12 19.80 9.34
C HIS A 114 8.74 21.01 8.48
N ASN A 115 8.07 20.79 7.35
CA ASN A 115 7.73 21.86 6.41
C ASN A 115 6.74 22.88 7.01
N ALA A 116 7.10 24.16 6.93
CA ALA A 116 6.30 25.23 7.55
C ALA A 116 4.90 25.39 6.93
N GLU A 117 4.77 25.19 5.60
CA GLU A 117 3.47 25.25 4.91
C GLU A 117 2.56 24.09 5.38
N VAL A 118 3.13 22.88 5.53
CA VAL A 118 2.41 21.70 6.04
C VAL A 118 1.94 21.93 7.47
N ARG A 119 2.83 22.39 8.36
CA ARG A 119 2.46 22.69 9.74
C ARG A 119 1.40 23.78 9.83
N ALA A 120 1.51 24.85 9.05
CA ALA A 120 0.49 25.89 8.97
C ALA A 120 -0.86 25.37 8.45
N PHE A 121 -0.84 24.46 7.48
CA PHE A 121 -2.04 23.79 6.97
C PHE A 121 -2.68 22.91 8.06
N MET A 122 -1.92 22.07 8.74
CA MET A 122 -2.42 21.10 9.72
C MET A 122 -2.91 21.78 11.01
N SER A 123 -2.36 22.95 11.39
CA SER A 123 -2.81 23.72 12.55
C SER A 123 -4.04 24.59 12.29
N ARG A 124 -4.44 24.76 11.03
CA ARG A 124 -5.54 25.66 10.67
C ARG A 124 -6.88 25.14 11.21
N GLY A 125 -7.54 25.95 12.04
CA GLY A 125 -8.85 25.61 12.61
C GLY A 125 -8.81 24.50 13.67
N LEU A 126 -7.63 24.14 14.17
CA LEU A 126 -7.48 23.16 15.22
C LEU A 126 -8.01 23.75 16.55
N ALA A 127 -8.96 23.05 17.18
CA ALA A 127 -9.48 23.44 18.47
C ALA A 127 -8.41 23.24 19.59
N PRO A 128 -8.38 24.07 20.63
CA PRO A 128 -7.44 23.91 21.74
C PRO A 128 -7.49 22.51 22.35
N GLY A 129 -6.33 21.88 22.53
CA GLY A 129 -6.21 20.54 23.11
C GLY A 129 -6.53 19.37 22.17
N VAL A 130 -6.94 19.61 20.94
CA VAL A 130 -7.11 18.54 19.95
C VAL A 130 -5.75 18.20 19.36
N ARG A 131 -5.38 16.92 19.40
CA ARG A 131 -4.18 16.39 18.77
C ARG A 131 -4.55 15.77 17.41
N PRO A 132 -4.00 16.26 16.29
CA PRO A 132 -4.18 15.64 14.98
C PRO A 132 -3.71 14.19 14.98
N LYS A 133 -4.43 13.35 14.24
CA LYS A 133 -4.07 11.95 14.03
C LYS A 133 -3.31 11.81 12.73
N ILE A 134 -2.15 11.14 12.77
CA ILE A 134 -1.26 10.98 11.62
C ILE A 134 -1.14 9.51 11.25
N ALA A 135 -1.35 9.21 9.97
CA ALA A 135 -1.06 7.90 9.38
C ALA A 135 -0.11 8.07 8.18
N MET A 136 0.73 7.08 7.92
CA MET A 136 1.64 7.03 6.77
C MET A 136 2.08 5.60 6.49
N VAL A 137 2.68 5.37 5.33
CA VAL A 137 3.23 4.05 4.97
C VAL A 137 4.59 3.84 5.62
N PHE A 138 5.48 4.82 5.47
CA PHE A 138 6.86 4.78 5.91
C PHE A 138 7.09 5.73 7.08
N PHE A 139 7.67 5.23 8.15
CA PHE A 139 7.99 5.98 9.36
C PHE A 139 9.07 5.26 10.16
N ASN A 140 9.80 6.01 10.96
CA ASN A 140 10.90 5.54 11.80
C ASN A 140 10.86 6.20 13.18
N GLU A 141 11.86 5.95 14.03
CA GLU A 141 11.95 6.54 15.37
C GLU A 141 12.03 8.08 15.32
N GLU A 142 12.68 8.64 14.29
CA GLU A 142 12.72 10.10 14.07
C GLU A 142 11.32 10.65 13.79
N THR A 143 10.54 9.97 12.95
CA THR A 143 9.14 10.34 12.68
C THR A 143 8.29 10.37 13.97
N GLU A 144 8.48 9.37 14.84
CA GLU A 144 7.79 9.32 16.15
C GLU A 144 8.17 10.52 17.02
N ALA A 145 9.48 10.82 17.11
CA ALA A 145 9.98 11.96 17.88
C ALA A 145 9.43 13.29 17.35
N ILE A 146 9.40 13.49 16.02
CA ILE A 146 8.84 14.70 15.39
C ILE A 146 7.34 14.82 15.71
N CYS A 147 6.58 13.74 15.61
CA CYS A 147 5.15 13.75 15.94
C CYS A 147 4.91 14.11 17.40
N ASP A 148 5.69 13.57 18.34
CA ASP A 148 5.61 13.89 19.77
C ASP A 148 5.94 15.34 20.04
N GLU A 149 7.01 15.89 19.45
CA GLU A 149 7.40 17.30 19.57
C GLU A 149 6.28 18.24 19.07
N LEU A 150 5.66 17.89 17.94
CA LEU A 150 4.60 18.68 17.33
C LEU A 150 3.22 18.48 18.01
N GLY A 151 3.11 17.55 18.95
CA GLY A 151 1.84 17.24 19.62
C GLY A 151 0.86 16.49 18.72
N TYR A 152 1.34 15.70 17.77
CA TYR A 152 0.54 14.85 16.90
C TYR A 152 0.47 13.42 17.45
N ASP A 153 -0.64 12.74 17.21
CA ASP A 153 -0.79 11.32 17.55
C ASP A 153 -0.51 10.47 16.31
N LEU A 154 0.61 9.77 16.28
CA LEU A 154 0.89 8.79 15.23
C LEU A 154 0.00 7.57 15.47
N ILE A 155 -0.97 7.35 14.59
CA ILE A 155 -1.95 6.27 14.70
C ILE A 155 -1.50 5.00 13.98
N LEU A 156 -0.33 4.51 14.38
CA LEU A 156 0.36 3.33 13.84
C LEU A 156 0.97 2.54 15.01
N PRO A 157 1.32 1.26 14.82
CA PRO A 157 2.20 0.56 15.77
C PRO A 157 3.54 1.30 15.90
N SER A 158 4.28 1.09 16.99
CA SER A 158 5.59 1.74 17.11
C SER A 158 6.54 1.31 15.97
N SER A 159 7.42 2.21 15.54
CA SER A 159 8.41 1.95 14.49
C SER A 159 9.27 0.74 14.82
N ARG A 160 9.72 0.62 16.06
CA ARG A 160 10.48 -0.51 16.56
C ARG A 160 9.72 -1.85 16.44
N LEU A 161 8.41 -1.87 16.78
CA LEU A 161 7.59 -3.08 16.65
C LEU A 161 7.37 -3.42 15.18
N ARG A 162 7.07 -2.40 14.35
CA ARG A 162 6.92 -2.57 12.90
C ARG A 162 8.20 -3.17 12.29
N GLU A 163 9.36 -2.58 12.55
CA GLU A 163 10.64 -3.04 12.02
C GLU A 163 10.96 -4.47 12.48
N HIS A 164 10.73 -4.77 13.75
CA HIS A 164 10.90 -6.13 14.27
C HIS A 164 10.04 -7.15 13.52
N LEU A 165 8.78 -6.84 13.30
CA LEU A 165 7.82 -7.74 12.64
C LEU A 165 7.99 -7.78 11.12
N ASP A 166 8.61 -6.78 10.49
CA ASP A 166 8.91 -6.72 9.04
C ASP A 166 10.05 -7.71 8.66
N SER A 167 10.77 -8.23 9.66
CA SER A 167 11.82 -9.23 9.46
C SER A 167 11.23 -10.58 9.03
N LYS A 168 11.62 -11.05 7.83
CA LYS A 168 11.23 -12.38 7.29
C LYS A 168 11.59 -13.54 8.23
N LEU A 169 12.68 -13.40 8.98
CA LEU A 169 13.12 -14.40 9.95
C LEU A 169 12.23 -14.41 11.20
N VAL A 170 11.91 -13.21 11.71
CA VAL A 170 11.01 -13.06 12.87
C VAL A 170 9.62 -13.57 12.51
N THR A 171 9.08 -13.13 11.38
CA THR A 171 7.75 -13.55 10.89
C THR A 171 7.67 -15.07 10.73
N THR A 172 8.71 -15.69 10.15
CA THR A 172 8.76 -17.16 10.02
C THR A 172 8.76 -17.85 11.39
N ARG A 173 9.52 -17.34 12.37
CA ARG A 173 9.56 -17.88 13.73
C ARG A 173 8.20 -17.76 14.42
N LEU A 174 7.60 -16.56 14.40
CA LEU A 174 6.27 -16.31 14.97
C LEU A 174 5.19 -17.17 14.31
N GLY A 175 5.26 -17.33 12.99
CA GLY A 175 4.39 -18.23 12.23
C GLY A 175 4.50 -19.67 12.69
N ASN A 176 5.71 -20.20 12.82
CA ASN A 176 5.97 -21.56 13.30
C ASN A 176 5.40 -21.77 14.71
N GLU A 177 5.62 -20.84 15.64
CA GLU A 177 5.07 -20.87 17.00
C GLU A 177 3.53 -20.85 17.02
N ALA A 178 2.91 -20.10 16.10
CA ALA A 178 1.47 -20.02 15.94
C ALA A 178 0.86 -21.18 15.15
N ARG A 179 1.67 -22.14 14.70
CA ARG A 179 1.27 -23.21 13.76
C ARG A 179 0.65 -22.64 12.47
N VAL A 180 1.24 -21.55 12.00
CA VAL A 180 0.98 -20.97 10.67
C VAL A 180 2.06 -21.56 9.76
N PRO A 181 1.70 -22.37 8.77
CA PRO A 181 2.69 -23.05 7.95
C PRO A 181 3.46 -22.04 7.08
N SER A 182 4.78 -22.14 7.09
CA SER A 182 5.67 -21.55 6.09
C SER A 182 6.16 -22.64 5.15
N VAL A 183 6.59 -22.27 3.94
CA VAL A 183 7.30 -23.22 3.06
C VAL A 183 8.37 -23.93 3.87
N PRO A 184 8.57 -25.27 3.73
CA PRO A 184 9.58 -26.00 4.49
C PRO A 184 10.91 -25.26 4.49
N ASN A 185 11.45 -24.95 5.66
CA ASN A 185 12.59 -24.05 5.81
C ASN A 185 13.44 -24.36 7.05
N VAL A 186 14.62 -23.76 7.07
CA VAL A 186 15.48 -23.63 8.25
C VAL A 186 16.00 -22.21 8.36
N LEU A 187 16.03 -21.70 9.59
CA LEU A 187 16.61 -20.40 9.93
C LEU A 187 18.01 -20.64 10.50
N THR A 188 19.05 -20.18 9.83
CA THR A 188 20.44 -20.40 10.23
C THR A 188 21.36 -19.37 9.60
N LYS A 189 22.58 -19.31 10.11
CA LYS A 189 23.69 -18.56 9.50
C LYS A 189 24.51 -19.51 8.62
N ILE A 190 24.93 -19.03 7.46
CA ILE A 190 25.78 -19.78 6.52
C ILE A 190 26.89 -18.86 5.98
N ASP A 191 28.05 -19.46 5.74
CA ASP A 191 29.24 -18.73 5.29
C ASP A 191 29.67 -19.14 3.87
N ASP A 192 29.29 -20.34 3.41
CA ASP A 192 29.65 -20.88 2.10
C ASP A 192 28.56 -21.80 1.52
N PHE A 193 28.75 -22.23 0.28
CA PHE A 193 27.83 -23.12 -0.44
C PHE A 193 27.72 -24.50 0.24
N ALA A 194 28.83 -25.05 0.76
CA ALA A 194 28.81 -26.32 1.43
C ALA A 194 27.96 -26.27 2.72
N GLY A 195 28.07 -25.19 3.50
CA GLY A 195 27.24 -24.92 4.66
C GLY A 195 25.76 -24.78 4.30
N LEU A 196 25.44 -24.10 3.19
CA LEU A 196 24.08 -24.02 2.65
C LEU A 196 23.50 -25.40 2.38
N MET A 197 24.23 -26.23 1.61
CA MET A 197 23.75 -27.56 1.23
C MET A 197 23.65 -28.49 2.44
N GLN A 198 24.57 -28.39 3.40
CA GLN A 198 24.50 -29.16 4.65
C GLN A 198 23.27 -28.79 5.49
N ALA A 199 22.96 -27.49 5.62
CA ALA A 199 21.76 -27.01 6.32
C ALA A 199 20.48 -27.50 5.63
N ALA A 200 20.43 -27.40 4.30
CA ALA A 200 19.30 -27.87 3.49
C ALA A 200 19.09 -29.39 3.61
N ALA A 201 20.16 -30.19 3.53
CA ALA A 201 20.09 -31.64 3.67
C ALA A 201 19.60 -32.06 5.07
N LYS A 202 20.11 -31.43 6.13
CA LYS A 202 19.65 -31.66 7.51
C LYS A 202 18.16 -31.35 7.70
N ALA A 203 17.68 -30.30 7.03
CA ALA A 203 16.28 -29.88 7.07
C ALA A 203 15.40 -30.57 6.01
N LYS A 204 15.96 -31.46 5.17
CA LYS A 204 15.27 -32.21 4.09
C LYS A 204 14.59 -31.30 3.05
N LEU A 205 15.25 -30.22 2.67
CA LEU A 205 14.71 -29.22 1.74
C LEU A 205 14.98 -29.56 0.26
N GLY A 206 15.87 -30.52 -0.02
CA GLY A 206 16.38 -30.79 -1.38
C GLY A 206 17.53 -29.85 -1.74
N ASP A 207 17.78 -29.73 -3.03
CA ASP A 207 18.89 -28.97 -3.62
C ASP A 207 18.45 -27.72 -4.41
N ASP A 208 17.17 -27.61 -4.74
CA ASP A 208 16.60 -26.39 -5.35
C ASP A 208 16.04 -25.46 -4.26
N LEU A 209 16.81 -24.44 -3.93
CA LEU A 209 16.64 -23.66 -2.72
C LEU A 209 16.30 -22.20 -3.04
N VAL A 210 15.54 -21.60 -2.13
CA VAL A 210 15.36 -20.15 -2.03
C VAL A 210 15.95 -19.68 -0.70
N VAL A 211 16.83 -18.69 -0.77
CA VAL A 211 17.46 -18.07 0.41
C VAL A 211 16.97 -16.63 0.54
N GLN A 212 16.50 -16.26 1.73
CA GLN A 212 16.06 -14.91 2.04
C GLN A 212 16.84 -14.34 3.23
N THR A 213 17.28 -13.08 3.13
CA THR A 213 17.79 -12.32 4.28
C THR A 213 16.64 -11.70 5.07
N ALA A 214 16.96 -11.14 6.24
CA ALA A 214 15.95 -10.65 7.19
C ALA A 214 15.04 -9.54 6.62
N TYR A 215 15.61 -8.59 5.89
CA TYR A 215 14.94 -7.41 5.37
C TYR A 215 15.17 -7.25 3.88
N GLY A 216 14.22 -6.66 3.17
CA GLY A 216 14.34 -6.28 1.77
C GLY A 216 12.99 -6.28 1.04
N ASP A 217 12.86 -5.34 0.09
CA ASP A 217 11.64 -5.08 -0.65
C ASP A 217 11.70 -5.66 -2.07
N SER A 218 10.54 -5.92 -2.66
CA SER A 218 10.39 -6.24 -4.09
C SER A 218 11.28 -7.39 -4.57
N GLY A 219 11.50 -8.42 -3.74
CA GLY A 219 12.30 -9.59 -4.08
C GLY A 219 13.81 -9.37 -4.16
N LYS A 220 14.33 -8.19 -3.83
CA LYS A 220 15.77 -7.86 -3.91
C LYS A 220 16.64 -8.72 -3.01
N THR A 221 16.09 -9.28 -1.95
CA THR A 221 16.77 -10.12 -0.96
C THR A 221 16.28 -11.57 -0.96
N THR A 222 15.74 -12.00 -2.10
CA THR A 222 15.31 -13.39 -2.35
C THR A 222 16.20 -13.97 -3.44
N PHE A 223 16.99 -14.96 -3.10
CA PHE A 223 18.01 -15.57 -3.95
C PHE A 223 17.63 -17.01 -4.27
N PHE A 224 17.72 -17.38 -5.53
CA PHE A 224 17.54 -18.76 -6.00
C PHE A 224 18.93 -19.39 -6.11
N VAL A 225 19.18 -20.45 -5.34
CA VAL A 225 20.51 -21.06 -5.22
C VAL A 225 20.37 -22.59 -5.28
N SER A 226 20.74 -23.16 -6.43
CA SER A 226 20.73 -24.61 -6.66
C SER A 226 22.14 -25.14 -6.97
N THR A 227 23.07 -24.25 -7.36
CA THR A 227 24.41 -24.60 -7.80
C THR A 227 25.48 -23.69 -7.20
N GLU A 228 26.77 -24.15 -7.25
CA GLU A 228 27.91 -23.28 -6.92
C GLU A 228 27.98 -22.01 -7.78
N ALA A 229 27.53 -22.08 -9.03
CA ALA A 229 27.48 -20.91 -9.90
C ALA A 229 26.46 -19.87 -9.39
N ASP A 230 25.30 -20.29 -8.88
CA ASP A 230 24.34 -19.40 -8.25
C ASP A 230 24.91 -18.80 -6.97
N TRP A 231 25.61 -19.60 -6.18
CA TRP A 231 26.30 -19.13 -4.99
C TRP A 231 27.40 -18.11 -5.33
N ALA A 232 28.21 -18.37 -6.34
CA ALA A 232 29.24 -17.42 -6.79
C ALA A 232 28.66 -16.06 -7.16
N LYS A 233 27.42 -16.04 -7.63
CA LYS A 233 26.69 -14.82 -7.99
C LYS A 233 26.10 -14.09 -6.77
N HIS A 234 25.54 -14.83 -5.81
CA HIS A 234 24.74 -14.27 -4.71
C HIS A 234 25.39 -14.43 -3.32
N GLY A 235 26.42 -15.24 -3.19
CA GLY A 235 27.02 -15.58 -1.91
C GLY A 235 27.50 -14.39 -1.08
N LYS A 236 27.98 -13.32 -1.73
CA LYS A 236 28.39 -12.08 -1.03
C LYS A 236 27.24 -11.37 -0.30
N GLU A 237 26.02 -11.57 -0.76
CA GLU A 237 24.81 -10.97 -0.18
C GLU A 237 24.19 -11.88 0.89
N ILE A 238 24.63 -13.14 0.96
CA ILE A 238 24.08 -14.18 1.84
C ILE A 238 25.05 -14.53 2.97
N ALA A 239 26.34 -14.68 2.65
CA ALA A 239 27.35 -15.19 3.58
C ALA A 239 27.50 -14.31 4.81
N GLY A 240 27.54 -14.95 5.99
CA GLY A 240 27.72 -14.25 7.27
C GLY A 240 26.45 -13.66 7.87
N TYR A 241 25.32 -13.74 7.19
CA TYR A 241 24.02 -13.28 7.70
C TYR A 241 23.16 -14.44 8.22
N ASP A 242 22.26 -14.13 9.15
CA ASP A 242 21.14 -15.00 9.46
C ASP A 242 20.17 -14.99 8.28
N VAL A 243 19.81 -16.17 7.79
CA VAL A 243 18.97 -16.33 6.60
C VAL A 243 17.87 -17.37 6.82
N LYS A 244 16.82 -17.26 6.02
CA LYS A 244 15.83 -18.30 5.83
C LYS A 244 16.19 -19.09 4.57
N ILE A 245 16.51 -20.36 4.72
CA ILE A 245 16.72 -21.30 3.63
C ILE A 245 15.44 -22.11 3.49
N MET A 246 14.84 -22.14 2.32
CA MET A 246 13.60 -22.87 2.08
C MET A 246 13.65 -23.65 0.76
N LYS A 247 12.85 -24.71 0.71
CA LYS A 247 12.58 -25.45 -0.52
C LYS A 247 11.96 -24.50 -1.54
N ARG A 248 12.40 -24.55 -2.79
CA ARG A 248 11.69 -23.88 -3.87
C ARG A 248 10.38 -24.62 -4.18
N ILE A 249 9.30 -23.90 -4.32
CA ILE A 249 7.99 -24.39 -4.71
C ILE A 249 7.49 -23.65 -5.94
N ASN A 250 6.68 -24.31 -6.76
CA ASN A 250 5.88 -23.63 -7.76
C ASN A 250 4.71 -22.97 -7.03
N ASN A 251 4.63 -21.65 -7.06
CA ASN A 251 3.62 -20.98 -6.27
C ASN A 251 2.87 -19.90 -7.05
N ARG A 252 1.63 -19.66 -6.60
CA ARG A 252 0.83 -18.50 -6.96
C ARG A 252 0.92 -17.51 -5.80
N PRO A 253 1.50 -16.31 -6.00
CA PRO A 253 1.56 -15.28 -4.98
C PRO A 253 0.18 -14.62 -4.81
N ILE A 254 -0.25 -14.50 -3.57
CA ILE A 254 -1.54 -13.92 -3.18
C ILE A 254 -1.30 -12.92 -2.07
N ALA A 255 -1.77 -11.70 -2.24
CA ALA A 255 -1.79 -10.70 -1.18
C ALA A 255 -3.13 -10.68 -0.47
N VAL A 256 -3.14 -10.41 0.82
CA VAL A 256 -4.33 -10.16 1.61
C VAL A 256 -4.03 -9.14 2.71
N GLU A 257 -4.84 -8.12 2.78
CA GLU A 257 -4.77 -7.15 3.86
C GLU A 257 -5.75 -7.49 4.97
N ALA A 258 -5.36 -7.19 6.20
CA ALA A 258 -6.16 -7.47 7.37
C ALA A 258 -5.98 -6.37 8.43
N VAL A 259 -6.90 -6.33 9.38
CA VAL A 259 -6.80 -5.45 10.55
C VAL A 259 -6.93 -6.26 11.82
N LEU A 260 -5.93 -6.16 12.68
CA LEU A 260 -6.03 -6.70 14.03
C LEU A 260 -6.70 -5.68 14.93
N THR A 261 -7.88 -6.05 15.41
CA THR A 261 -8.66 -5.29 16.39
C THR A 261 -8.70 -6.00 17.73
N ARG A 262 -9.15 -5.31 18.78
CA ARG A 262 -9.42 -5.92 20.11
C ARG A 262 -10.48 -7.01 20.07
N CYS A 263 -11.36 -7.00 19.05
CA CYS A 263 -12.39 -8.03 18.85
C CYS A 263 -11.90 -9.22 18.02
N GLY A 264 -10.74 -9.13 17.38
CA GLY A 264 -10.15 -10.16 16.52
C GLY A 264 -9.63 -9.61 15.20
N THR A 265 -9.28 -10.50 14.28
CA THR A 265 -8.71 -10.14 12.97
C THR A 265 -9.80 -10.04 11.91
N VAL A 266 -9.99 -8.84 11.38
CA VAL A 266 -10.80 -8.60 10.17
C VAL A 266 -9.91 -8.87 8.97
N VAL A 267 -10.34 -9.77 8.08
CA VAL A 267 -9.59 -10.21 6.88
C VAL A 267 -10.26 -9.62 5.66
N GLY A 268 -9.52 -8.87 4.85
CA GLY A 268 -9.97 -8.30 3.60
C GLY A 268 -10.03 -9.32 2.44
N PRO A 269 -10.31 -8.87 1.22
CA PRO A 269 -10.34 -9.73 0.05
C PRO A 269 -8.93 -10.21 -0.32
N PHE A 270 -8.85 -11.43 -0.85
CA PHE A 270 -7.62 -11.94 -1.44
C PHE A 270 -7.41 -11.34 -2.83
N MET A 271 -6.15 -11.09 -3.19
CA MET A 271 -5.74 -10.50 -4.45
C MET A 271 -4.60 -11.29 -5.06
N SER A 272 -4.61 -11.49 -6.37
CA SER A 272 -3.41 -11.93 -7.08
C SER A 272 -2.47 -10.75 -7.30
N GLU A 273 -1.18 -11.03 -7.43
CA GLU A 273 -0.17 -10.01 -7.68
C GLU A 273 0.25 -9.97 -9.15
N LEU A 274 0.54 -8.77 -9.62
CA LEU A 274 1.27 -8.55 -10.86
C LEU A 274 2.75 -8.37 -10.50
N THR A 275 3.61 -9.28 -10.96
CA THR A 275 5.04 -9.26 -10.63
C THR A 275 5.91 -9.44 -11.86
N GLY A 276 7.01 -8.69 -11.94
CA GLY A 276 8.07 -8.90 -12.92
C GLY A 276 7.72 -8.63 -14.39
N TYR A 277 6.59 -7.99 -14.69
CA TYR A 277 6.23 -7.62 -16.06
C TYR A 277 7.13 -6.50 -16.59
N GLN A 278 7.97 -6.81 -17.58
CA GLN A 278 8.94 -5.87 -18.14
C GLN A 278 8.31 -4.57 -18.69
N LYS A 279 7.03 -4.61 -19.10
CA LYS A 279 6.28 -3.42 -19.49
C LYS A 279 5.90 -2.52 -18.31
N LEU A 280 5.90 -3.02 -17.08
CA LEU A 280 5.51 -2.28 -15.88
C LEU A 280 6.69 -1.95 -14.99
N THR A 281 7.71 -2.81 -14.96
CA THR A 281 8.84 -2.66 -14.05
C THR A 281 10.14 -3.13 -14.70
N PRO A 282 11.27 -2.43 -14.48
CA PRO A 282 12.57 -2.90 -14.95
C PRO A 282 13.16 -4.00 -14.06
N TYR A 283 12.51 -4.34 -12.94
CA TYR A 283 13.03 -5.27 -11.92
C TYR A 283 12.42 -6.67 -12.11
N ARG A 284 13.28 -7.70 -12.16
CA ARG A 284 12.83 -9.08 -12.20
C ARG A 284 12.15 -9.44 -10.88
N GLY A 285 10.88 -9.92 -10.97
CA GLY A 285 10.10 -10.25 -9.77
C GLY A 285 9.61 -9.03 -8.98
N GLY A 286 9.82 -7.79 -9.47
CA GLY A 286 9.30 -6.59 -8.84
C GLY A 286 7.77 -6.55 -8.87
N TRP A 287 7.16 -6.25 -7.74
CA TRP A 287 5.73 -6.00 -7.64
C TRP A 287 5.33 -4.79 -8.49
N CYS A 288 4.23 -4.89 -9.19
CA CYS A 288 3.70 -3.83 -10.05
C CYS A 288 2.18 -3.76 -10.11
N GLY A 289 1.49 -4.36 -9.15
CA GLY A 289 0.03 -4.24 -9.03
C GLY A 289 -0.66 -5.46 -8.46
N ASN A 290 -1.98 -5.36 -8.37
CA ASN A 290 -2.85 -6.41 -7.83
C ASN A 290 -4.15 -6.53 -8.65
N GLU A 291 -4.76 -7.70 -8.61
CA GLU A 291 -6.10 -7.95 -9.11
C GLU A 291 -6.97 -8.61 -8.03
N MET A 292 -8.17 -8.10 -7.83
CA MET A 292 -9.19 -8.65 -6.95
C MET A 292 -10.32 -9.24 -7.81
N PHE A 293 -10.62 -10.52 -7.61
CA PHE A 293 -11.70 -11.23 -8.31
C PHE A 293 -12.11 -12.50 -7.52
N ALA A 294 -13.30 -13.04 -7.80
CA ALA A 294 -13.89 -14.13 -7.02
C ALA A 294 -13.01 -15.38 -6.92
N ASP A 295 -12.43 -15.79 -8.04
CA ASP A 295 -11.70 -17.05 -8.18
C ASP A 295 -10.17 -16.90 -8.02
N VAL A 296 -9.74 -15.85 -7.32
CA VAL A 296 -8.30 -15.65 -7.04
C VAL A 296 -7.71 -16.83 -6.27
N LEU A 297 -8.51 -17.43 -5.39
CA LEU A 297 -8.22 -18.67 -4.68
C LEU A 297 -9.40 -19.64 -4.76
N PRO A 298 -9.18 -20.93 -5.03
CA PRO A 298 -10.20 -21.97 -4.84
C PRO A 298 -10.71 -22.00 -3.39
N GLY A 299 -11.96 -22.39 -3.19
CA GLY A 299 -12.61 -22.39 -1.87
C GLY A 299 -11.80 -23.05 -0.74
N PRO A 300 -11.24 -24.28 -0.93
CA PRO A 300 -10.41 -24.91 0.09
C PRO A 300 -9.13 -24.12 0.43
N ALA A 301 -8.42 -23.60 -0.58
CA ALA A 301 -7.22 -22.78 -0.38
C ALA A 301 -7.57 -21.46 0.30
N ARG A 302 -8.69 -20.81 -0.09
CA ARG A 302 -9.20 -19.58 0.56
C ARG A 302 -9.46 -19.80 2.05
N THR A 303 -10.12 -20.91 2.42
CA THR A 303 -10.38 -21.25 3.81
C THR A 303 -9.08 -21.48 4.60
N LYS A 304 -8.10 -22.17 4.01
CA LYS A 304 -6.76 -22.36 4.60
C LYS A 304 -6.06 -20.99 4.80
N ALA A 305 -6.06 -20.12 3.79
CA ALA A 305 -5.45 -18.80 3.83
C ALA A 305 -6.09 -17.88 4.88
N ALA A 306 -7.43 -17.78 4.91
CA ALA A 306 -8.14 -16.99 5.91
C ALA A 306 -7.87 -17.47 7.35
N ARG A 307 -7.76 -18.79 7.55
CA ARG A 307 -7.38 -19.37 8.85
C ARG A 307 -5.94 -19.01 9.22
N LEU A 308 -5.03 -19.04 8.25
CA LEU A 308 -3.63 -18.64 8.41
C LEU A 308 -3.54 -17.21 8.90
N VAL A 309 -4.19 -16.27 8.20
CA VAL A 309 -4.18 -14.83 8.55
C VAL A 309 -4.75 -14.59 9.95
N ARG A 310 -5.89 -15.22 10.30
CA ARG A 310 -6.47 -15.08 11.64
C ARG A 310 -5.57 -15.63 12.75
N ARG A 311 -4.88 -16.76 12.51
CA ARG A 311 -3.90 -17.30 13.48
C ARG A 311 -2.69 -16.40 13.64
N LEU A 312 -2.17 -15.88 12.52
CA LEU A 312 -1.07 -14.92 12.54
C LEU A 312 -1.48 -13.67 13.31
N GLY A 313 -2.65 -13.08 13.02
CA GLY A 313 -3.17 -11.92 13.74
C GLY A 313 -3.26 -12.15 15.25
N LYS A 314 -3.77 -13.33 15.69
CA LYS A 314 -3.77 -13.69 17.11
C LYS A 314 -2.36 -13.73 17.71
N ARG A 315 -1.35 -14.20 16.96
CA ARG A 315 0.04 -14.22 17.41
C ARG A 315 0.61 -12.81 17.50
N LEU A 316 0.31 -11.96 16.50
CA LEU A 316 0.70 -10.54 16.49
C LEU A 316 0.11 -9.77 17.67
N ALA A 317 -1.12 -10.08 18.10
CA ALA A 317 -1.71 -9.50 19.29
C ALA A 317 -0.86 -9.76 20.55
N SER A 318 -0.26 -10.94 20.68
CA SER A 318 0.63 -11.24 21.81
C SER A 318 2.00 -10.56 21.75
N GLU A 319 2.39 -10.03 20.58
CA GLU A 319 3.54 -9.12 20.42
C GLU A 319 3.18 -7.65 20.70
N GLY A 320 1.92 -7.36 21.02
CA GLY A 320 1.43 -5.99 21.24
C GLY A 320 1.04 -5.25 19.95
N TYR A 321 1.01 -5.95 18.80
CA TYR A 321 0.57 -5.35 17.53
C TYR A 321 -0.94 -5.11 17.54
N ARG A 322 -1.36 -4.05 16.88
CA ARG A 322 -2.76 -3.75 16.54
C ARG A 322 -2.80 -2.90 15.27
N GLY A 323 -3.91 -2.96 14.56
CA GLY A 323 -4.12 -2.18 13.34
C GLY A 323 -3.87 -2.96 12.06
N PHE A 324 -3.61 -2.24 11.01
CA PHE A 324 -3.56 -2.70 9.63
C PHE A 324 -2.25 -3.45 9.31
N PHE A 325 -2.33 -4.54 8.56
CA PHE A 325 -1.19 -5.30 8.05
C PHE A 325 -1.56 -6.04 6.76
N GLU A 326 -0.56 -6.39 5.99
CA GLU A 326 -0.70 -7.23 4.81
C GLU A 326 0.08 -8.53 5.00
N VAL A 327 -0.40 -9.60 4.36
CA VAL A 327 0.24 -10.92 4.34
C VAL A 327 0.35 -11.40 2.90
N ASP A 328 1.57 -11.73 2.49
CA ASP A 328 1.80 -12.52 1.30
C ASP A 328 1.57 -14.00 1.60
N VAL A 329 0.69 -14.60 0.85
CA VAL A 329 0.34 -16.01 0.94
C VAL A 329 0.83 -16.73 -0.31
N LEU A 330 1.58 -17.80 -0.14
CA LEU A 330 2.06 -18.64 -1.23
C LEU A 330 1.20 -19.90 -1.33
N VAL A 331 0.56 -20.08 -2.47
CA VAL A 331 -0.19 -21.31 -2.76
C VAL A 331 0.65 -22.19 -3.66
N ASP A 332 1.10 -23.32 -3.14
CA ASP A 332 1.85 -24.31 -3.90
C ASP A 332 0.93 -24.94 -4.94
N THR A 333 1.26 -24.77 -6.23
CA THR A 333 0.43 -25.23 -7.35
C THR A 333 0.51 -26.73 -7.57
N ASP A 334 1.50 -27.41 -6.97
CA ASP A 334 1.69 -28.85 -7.11
C ASP A 334 0.93 -29.64 -6.02
N THR A 335 0.69 -29.02 -4.87
CA THR A 335 0.11 -29.69 -3.68
C THR A 335 -1.15 -29.02 -3.13
N ASP A 336 -1.55 -27.83 -3.61
CA ASP A 336 -2.61 -26.99 -3.05
C ASP A 336 -2.41 -26.62 -1.57
N GLU A 337 -1.16 -26.71 -1.09
CA GLU A 337 -0.82 -26.24 0.25
C GLU A 337 -0.65 -24.72 0.28
N VAL A 338 -1.02 -24.13 1.41
CA VAL A 338 -1.04 -22.68 1.62
C VAL A 338 -0.02 -22.32 2.69
N TYR A 339 0.89 -21.42 2.35
CA TYR A 339 2.00 -21.03 3.19
C TYR A 339 2.04 -19.52 3.44
N LEU A 340 2.53 -19.14 4.61
CA LEU A 340 2.95 -17.78 4.91
C LEU A 340 4.20 -17.45 4.11
N GLY A 341 4.11 -16.47 3.24
CA GLY A 341 5.24 -15.92 2.49
C GLY A 341 5.95 -14.84 3.30
N GLU A 342 5.28 -13.70 3.49
CA GLU A 342 5.81 -12.50 4.13
C GLU A 342 4.72 -11.80 4.94
N LEU A 343 5.12 -11.01 5.94
CA LEU A 343 4.25 -10.08 6.67
C LEU A 343 4.73 -8.66 6.39
N ASN A 344 3.82 -7.80 5.99
CA ASN A 344 4.01 -6.37 5.88
C ASN A 344 3.19 -5.69 7.00
N PRO A 345 3.79 -5.36 8.17
CA PRO A 345 3.06 -4.82 9.34
C PRO A 345 2.78 -3.32 9.17
N ARG A 346 2.14 -2.94 8.06
CA ARG A 346 1.91 -1.57 7.63
C ARG A 346 0.86 -1.48 6.52
N ILE A 347 0.49 -0.27 6.15
CA ILE A 347 -0.21 0.04 4.90
C ILE A 347 0.71 -0.38 3.73
N SER A 348 0.15 -0.95 2.68
CA SER A 348 0.88 -1.49 1.54
C SER A 348 0.45 -0.85 0.21
N GLY A 349 1.09 -1.25 -0.88
CA GLY A 349 0.69 -0.86 -2.23
C GLY A 349 -0.70 -1.36 -2.63
N ALA A 350 -1.20 -2.43 -2.00
CA ALA A 350 -2.52 -2.99 -2.25
C ALA A 350 -3.66 -2.24 -1.53
N SER A 351 -3.34 -1.40 -0.52
CA SER A 351 -4.32 -0.79 0.37
C SER A 351 -5.37 0.06 -0.34
N ALA A 352 -5.00 0.70 -1.45
CA ALA A 352 -5.93 1.51 -2.23
C ALA A 352 -7.09 0.66 -2.78
N ILE A 353 -6.79 -0.44 -3.48
CA ILE A 353 -7.81 -1.29 -4.07
C ILE A 353 -8.65 -1.97 -2.98
N THR A 354 -8.06 -2.40 -1.89
CA THR A 354 -8.76 -3.02 -0.77
C THR A 354 -9.74 -2.05 -0.12
N ASN A 355 -9.33 -0.81 0.16
CA ASN A 355 -10.14 0.12 0.93
C ASN A 355 -11.26 0.76 0.12
N VAL A 356 -10.98 1.26 -1.08
CA VAL A 356 -11.95 2.07 -1.82
C VAL A 356 -12.86 1.20 -2.67
N THR A 357 -12.32 0.21 -3.38
CA THR A 357 -13.11 -0.62 -4.28
C THR A 357 -13.97 -1.61 -3.52
N ALA A 358 -13.37 -2.43 -2.68
CA ALA A 358 -14.11 -3.40 -1.88
C ALA A 358 -14.99 -2.71 -0.82
N GLY A 359 -14.52 -1.61 -0.23
CA GLY A 359 -15.28 -0.81 0.73
C GLY A 359 -16.60 -0.28 0.17
N ALA A 360 -16.70 -0.01 -1.14
CA ALA A 360 -17.94 0.43 -1.76
C ALA A 360 -19.03 -0.64 -1.69
N TYR A 361 -18.68 -1.91 -1.78
CA TYR A 361 -19.61 -3.03 -1.69
C TYR A 361 -19.87 -3.46 -0.24
N ALA A 362 -18.84 -3.46 0.61
CA ALA A 362 -18.96 -3.82 2.01
C ALA A 362 -19.63 -2.76 2.87
N ASP A 363 -19.91 -1.61 2.33
CA ASP A 363 -20.36 -0.45 3.09
C ASP A 363 -19.35 0.06 4.13
N ILE A 364 -18.13 -0.47 4.17
CA ILE A 364 -17.11 -0.07 5.12
C ILE A 364 -15.71 -0.41 4.60
N PRO A 365 -14.83 0.59 4.35
CA PRO A 365 -13.43 0.34 4.06
C PRO A 365 -12.71 -0.40 5.20
N LEU A 366 -11.80 -1.31 4.85
CA LEU A 366 -11.05 -2.09 5.83
C LEU A 366 -10.26 -1.21 6.81
N PHE A 367 -9.71 -0.10 6.32
CA PHE A 367 -8.93 0.82 7.14
C PHE A 367 -9.74 1.53 8.24
N LEU A 368 -11.08 1.56 8.17
CA LEU A 368 -11.89 2.11 9.27
C LEU A 368 -11.74 1.30 10.56
N PHE A 369 -11.51 0.00 10.47
CA PHE A 369 -11.24 -0.83 11.65
C PHE A 369 -9.88 -0.51 12.28
N HIS A 370 -8.88 -0.14 11.47
CA HIS A 370 -7.62 0.41 11.99
C HIS A 370 -7.86 1.72 12.73
N LEU A 371 -8.60 2.65 12.13
CA LEU A 371 -8.92 3.90 12.80
C LEU A 371 -9.66 3.68 14.11
N LEU A 372 -10.60 2.72 14.21
CA LEU A 372 -11.30 2.41 15.47
C LEU A 372 -10.34 2.08 16.61
N GLU A 373 -9.27 1.33 16.35
CA GLU A 373 -8.27 0.98 17.37
C GLU A 373 -7.51 2.19 17.92
N PHE A 374 -7.39 3.27 17.12
CA PHE A 374 -6.60 4.45 17.46
C PHE A 374 -7.43 5.71 17.78
N MET A 375 -8.77 5.66 17.60
CA MET A 375 -9.65 6.83 17.85
C MET A 375 -10.17 6.94 19.29
N ASN A 376 -9.67 6.11 20.21
CA ASN A 376 -10.11 6.13 21.62
C ASN A 376 -11.65 6.03 21.76
N VAL A 377 -12.27 5.15 20.99
CA VAL A 377 -13.71 4.84 21.00
C VAL A 377 -13.92 3.39 21.44
N ASP A 378 -14.99 3.16 22.22
CA ASP A 378 -15.38 1.81 22.60
C ASP A 378 -16.16 1.14 21.46
N PHE A 379 -15.77 -0.06 21.11
CA PHE A 379 -16.48 -0.87 20.12
C PHE A 379 -16.43 -2.36 20.48
N ASP A 380 -17.49 -3.06 20.06
CA ASP A 380 -17.68 -4.51 20.24
C ASP A 380 -18.40 -5.02 18.99
N ILE A 381 -17.64 -5.58 18.05
CA ILE A 381 -18.09 -5.98 16.72
C ILE A 381 -17.98 -7.48 16.52
N ASP A 382 -18.91 -8.06 15.77
CA ASP A 382 -18.80 -9.45 15.34
C ASP A 382 -17.87 -9.59 14.13
N VAL A 383 -16.61 -9.94 14.43
CA VAL A 383 -15.57 -10.12 13.40
C VAL A 383 -15.91 -11.25 12.42
N ASN A 384 -16.68 -12.26 12.83
CA ASN A 384 -17.05 -13.35 11.93
C ASN A 384 -18.10 -12.90 10.90
N GLU A 385 -19.08 -12.10 11.31
CA GLU A 385 -20.06 -11.48 10.40
C GLU A 385 -19.33 -10.59 9.38
N ILE A 386 -18.40 -9.76 9.84
CA ILE A 386 -17.64 -8.86 8.96
C ILE A 386 -16.78 -9.65 7.97
N ASN A 387 -16.09 -10.70 8.41
CA ASN A 387 -15.29 -11.55 7.55
C ASN A 387 -16.15 -12.28 6.50
N ALA A 388 -17.31 -12.79 6.87
CA ALA A 388 -18.24 -13.42 5.92
C ALA A 388 -18.70 -12.42 4.85
N ARG A 389 -18.99 -11.18 5.24
CA ARG A 389 -19.35 -10.09 4.32
C ARG A 389 -18.21 -9.77 3.34
N TRP A 390 -16.96 -9.74 3.79
CA TRP A 390 -15.82 -9.51 2.92
C TRP A 390 -15.58 -10.67 1.93
N GLU A 391 -15.85 -11.91 2.33
CA GLU A 391 -15.79 -13.07 1.43
C GLU A 391 -16.84 -13.00 0.31
N GLU A 392 -18.05 -12.54 0.62
CA GLU A 392 -19.14 -12.35 -0.35
C GLU A 392 -18.80 -11.24 -1.36
N ILE A 393 -18.29 -10.11 -0.89
CA ILE A 393 -17.96 -8.95 -1.71
C ILE A 393 -16.88 -9.23 -2.74
N ALA A 394 -15.89 -10.02 -2.40
CA ALA A 394 -14.83 -10.39 -3.36
C ALA A 394 -15.37 -11.10 -4.61
N GLY A 395 -16.63 -11.60 -4.56
CA GLY A 395 -17.31 -12.22 -5.68
C GLY A 395 -18.04 -11.26 -6.64
N GLU A 396 -18.30 -10.02 -6.21
CA GLU A 396 -19.23 -9.14 -6.93
C GLU A 396 -18.63 -8.42 -8.13
N ASP A 397 -17.34 -8.07 -8.09
CA ASP A 397 -16.74 -7.29 -9.17
C ASP A 397 -15.22 -7.56 -9.29
N VAL A 398 -14.67 -7.29 -10.46
CA VAL A 398 -13.25 -7.46 -10.76
C VAL A 398 -12.58 -6.11 -10.81
N TRP A 399 -11.63 -5.88 -9.92
CA TRP A 399 -10.83 -4.67 -9.87
C TRP A 399 -9.34 -4.97 -9.96
N SER A 400 -8.64 -4.10 -10.64
CA SER A 400 -7.21 -4.23 -10.86
C SER A 400 -6.52 -2.89 -10.75
N GLN A 401 -5.29 -2.92 -10.25
CA GLN A 401 -4.38 -1.79 -10.25
C GLN A 401 -3.03 -2.18 -10.81
N MET A 402 -2.34 -1.24 -11.44
CA MET A 402 -0.95 -1.40 -11.87
C MET A 402 -0.15 -0.12 -11.66
N ILE A 403 1.08 -0.29 -11.23
CA ILE A 403 2.06 0.78 -11.14
C ILE A 403 2.84 0.79 -12.44
N ILE A 404 2.82 1.89 -13.16
CA ILE A 404 3.56 2.06 -14.40
C ILE A 404 4.89 2.71 -14.07
N LYS A 405 5.98 1.94 -14.12
CA LYS A 405 7.34 2.45 -13.86
C LYS A 405 8.06 2.81 -15.16
N GLU A 406 8.98 3.76 -15.08
CA GLU A 406 9.90 4.01 -16.18
C GLU A 406 10.87 2.83 -16.36
N THR A 407 11.02 2.35 -17.59
CA THR A 407 11.86 1.19 -17.90
C THR A 407 13.10 1.55 -18.72
N SER A 408 13.14 2.76 -19.30
CA SER A 408 14.32 3.27 -20.01
C SER A 408 15.45 3.59 -19.02
N PRO A 409 16.72 3.35 -19.40
CA PRO A 409 17.87 3.74 -18.60
C PRO A 409 18.20 5.24 -18.68
N ILE A 410 17.54 5.98 -19.57
CA ILE A 410 17.80 7.41 -19.81
C ILE A 410 17.10 8.21 -18.71
N ILE A 411 17.83 9.18 -18.15
CA ILE A 411 17.24 10.19 -17.26
C ILE A 411 16.75 11.35 -18.11
N GLU A 412 15.50 11.77 -17.91
CA GLU A 412 14.88 12.85 -18.68
C GLU A 412 14.21 13.86 -17.76
N LEU A 413 14.30 15.15 -18.12
CA LEU A 413 13.48 16.21 -17.57
C LEU A 413 12.12 16.18 -18.28
N LEU A 414 11.02 16.02 -17.53
CA LEU A 414 9.68 15.89 -18.10
C LEU A 414 9.16 17.24 -18.63
N GLU A 415 8.75 17.25 -19.90
CA GLU A 415 8.11 18.39 -20.59
C GLU A 415 6.62 18.16 -20.81
N ALA A 416 6.19 16.89 -20.84
CA ALA A 416 4.78 16.50 -20.91
C ALA A 416 4.54 15.26 -20.04
N THR A 417 3.35 15.19 -19.45
CA THR A 417 2.95 14.09 -18.57
C THR A 417 1.46 13.76 -18.77
N ALA A 418 1.09 12.51 -18.48
CA ALA A 418 -0.31 12.13 -18.36
C ALA A 418 -1.00 12.96 -17.27
N ARG A 419 -2.30 13.18 -17.41
CA ARG A 419 -3.11 13.91 -16.43
C ARG A 419 -3.73 12.96 -15.42
N THR A 420 -3.88 13.40 -14.18
CA THR A 420 -4.67 12.64 -13.20
C THR A 420 -6.15 12.75 -13.51
N GLY A 421 -6.84 11.60 -13.61
CA GLY A 421 -8.26 11.56 -13.85
C GLY A 421 -8.76 10.29 -14.53
N GLN A 422 -9.97 10.39 -15.06
CA GLN A 422 -10.64 9.30 -15.74
C GLN A 422 -10.30 9.31 -17.24
N TYR A 423 -9.99 8.12 -17.73
CA TYR A 423 -9.72 7.80 -19.12
C TYR A 423 -10.72 6.76 -19.62
N SER A 424 -10.89 6.64 -20.92
CA SER A 424 -11.61 5.53 -21.54
C SER A 424 -10.90 5.06 -22.79
N LEU A 425 -11.00 3.76 -23.08
CA LEU A 425 -10.54 3.19 -24.35
C LEU A 425 -11.40 3.69 -25.50
N ASP A 426 -10.76 4.09 -26.60
CA ASP A 426 -11.43 4.39 -27.88
C ASP A 426 -11.61 3.10 -28.72
N GLN A 427 -12.17 3.26 -29.92
CA GLN A 427 -12.43 2.15 -30.84
C GLN A 427 -11.14 1.46 -31.34
N ASN A 428 -9.99 2.14 -31.24
CA ASN A 428 -8.68 1.63 -31.64
C ASN A 428 -7.94 0.98 -30.47
N GLY A 429 -8.54 0.98 -29.25
CA GLY A 429 -7.92 0.47 -28.03
C GLY A 429 -6.92 1.44 -27.39
N SER A 430 -6.90 2.70 -27.83
CA SER A 430 -6.08 3.75 -27.20
C SER A 430 -6.81 4.36 -26.01
N LEU A 431 -6.08 4.65 -24.94
CA LEU A 431 -6.62 5.28 -23.73
C LEU A 431 -6.67 6.80 -23.90
N VAL A 432 -7.85 7.37 -23.81
CA VAL A 432 -8.08 8.80 -24.03
C VAL A 432 -8.57 9.45 -22.73
N PHE A 433 -7.95 10.55 -22.34
CA PHE A 433 -8.38 11.33 -21.19
C PHE A 433 -9.79 11.89 -21.37
N ARG A 434 -10.65 11.72 -20.39
CA ARG A 434 -12.04 12.19 -20.41
C ARG A 434 -12.27 13.39 -19.53
N ARG A 435 -11.85 13.29 -18.27
CA ARG A 435 -12.06 14.35 -17.27
C ARG A 435 -11.13 14.20 -16.07
N ALA A 436 -10.90 15.29 -15.36
CA ALA A 436 -10.32 15.20 -14.03
C ALA A 436 -11.25 14.40 -13.10
N ALA A 437 -10.68 13.59 -12.24
CA ALA A 437 -11.38 12.82 -11.23
C ALA A 437 -10.54 12.78 -9.95
N LEU A 438 -11.20 12.66 -8.80
CA LEU A 438 -10.53 12.66 -7.50
C LEU A 438 -10.05 11.26 -7.12
N ASP A 439 -10.77 10.24 -7.53
CA ASP A 439 -10.50 8.82 -7.34
C ASP A 439 -11.20 7.97 -8.42
N TRP A 440 -11.14 6.65 -8.29
CA TRP A 440 -11.67 5.68 -9.28
C TRP A 440 -13.08 5.16 -9.00
N HIS A 441 -13.76 5.59 -7.94
CA HIS A 441 -15.07 5.03 -7.55
C HIS A 441 -16.17 5.19 -8.62
N GLN A 442 -16.01 6.11 -9.57
CA GLN A 442 -16.99 6.37 -10.64
C GLN A 442 -16.78 5.52 -11.90
N LEU A 443 -15.75 4.66 -11.92
CA LEU A 443 -15.53 3.75 -13.05
C LEU A 443 -16.67 2.73 -13.14
N GLN A 444 -17.30 2.63 -14.32
CA GLN A 444 -18.49 1.81 -14.54
C GLN A 444 -18.15 0.44 -15.14
N ASN A 445 -17.14 0.39 -16.00
CA ASN A 445 -16.82 -0.81 -16.78
C ASN A 445 -15.30 -0.92 -17.06
N ASP A 446 -14.91 -1.98 -17.73
CA ASP A 446 -13.51 -2.29 -18.04
C ASP A 446 -12.92 -1.50 -19.24
N HIS A 447 -13.74 -0.69 -19.93
CA HIS A 447 -13.25 0.29 -20.90
C HIS A 447 -12.77 1.59 -20.25
N GLU A 448 -12.98 1.76 -18.96
CA GLU A 448 -12.60 2.95 -18.20
C GLU A 448 -11.43 2.66 -17.26
N ALA A 449 -10.61 3.68 -17.04
CA ALA A 449 -9.51 3.64 -16.08
C ALA A 449 -9.38 4.98 -15.37
N PHE A 450 -8.91 4.95 -14.14
CA PHE A 450 -8.41 6.12 -13.42
C PHE A 450 -6.89 6.06 -13.40
N PHE A 451 -6.24 7.16 -13.74
CA PHE A 451 -4.79 7.28 -13.62
C PHE A 451 -4.42 8.37 -12.61
N LEU A 452 -3.61 8.02 -11.65
CA LEU A 452 -2.97 8.95 -10.71
C LEU A 452 -1.53 9.18 -11.18
N ARG A 453 -1.23 10.39 -11.64
CA ARG A 453 0.12 10.82 -11.99
C ARG A 453 0.95 11.02 -10.73
N ILE A 454 2.22 10.65 -10.75
CA ILE A 454 3.16 10.94 -9.66
C ILE A 454 4.02 12.15 -10.04
N TYR A 455 4.84 12.04 -11.07
CA TYR A 455 5.71 13.14 -11.51
C TYR A 455 5.00 14.10 -12.46
N GLY A 456 5.22 15.40 -12.25
CA GLY A 456 4.70 16.49 -13.08
C GLY A 456 5.72 17.00 -14.11
N VAL A 457 5.30 17.99 -14.92
CA VAL A 457 6.21 18.73 -15.80
C VAL A 457 7.27 19.45 -14.94
N GLY A 458 8.54 19.34 -15.32
CA GLY A 458 9.67 19.87 -14.57
C GLY A 458 10.29 18.91 -13.55
N ASP A 459 9.65 17.77 -13.29
CA ASP A 459 10.26 16.67 -12.53
C ASP A 459 11.15 15.80 -13.44
N TYR A 460 12.03 15.00 -12.85
CA TYR A 460 12.84 14.03 -13.57
C TYR A 460 12.21 12.66 -13.56
N ARG A 461 12.37 11.90 -14.65
CA ARG A 461 12.11 10.45 -14.66
C ARG A 461 13.41 9.68 -14.90
N TRP A 462 13.52 8.53 -14.28
CA TRP A 462 14.66 7.63 -14.36
C TRP A 462 14.20 6.17 -14.33
N LYS A 463 15.08 5.25 -14.64
CA LYS A 463 14.76 3.81 -14.63
C LYS A 463 14.26 3.36 -13.25
N GLY A 464 13.03 2.90 -13.20
CA GLY A 464 12.36 2.45 -11.98
C GLY A 464 11.49 3.50 -11.31
N ALA A 465 11.48 4.75 -11.80
CA ALA A 465 10.59 5.80 -11.30
C ALA A 465 9.11 5.43 -11.53
N ASP A 466 8.26 5.59 -10.53
CA ASP A 466 6.82 5.34 -10.62
C ASP A 466 6.14 6.50 -11.35
N LEU A 467 5.84 6.35 -12.65
CA LEU A 467 5.15 7.39 -13.44
C LEU A 467 3.75 7.64 -12.89
N GLY A 468 3.09 6.60 -12.42
CA GLY A 468 1.77 6.69 -11.84
C GLY A 468 1.12 5.34 -11.59
N VAL A 469 -0.08 5.41 -11.03
CA VAL A 469 -0.90 4.25 -10.70
C VAL A 469 -2.17 4.26 -11.53
N LEU A 470 -2.45 3.17 -12.22
CA LEU A 470 -3.66 2.98 -12.99
C LEU A 470 -4.57 1.99 -12.28
N VAL A 471 -5.84 2.40 -12.04
CA VAL A 471 -6.90 1.55 -11.49
C VAL A 471 -7.99 1.37 -12.55
N THR A 472 -8.46 0.14 -12.73
CA THR A 472 -9.49 -0.21 -13.72
C THR A 472 -10.34 -1.39 -13.25
N LYS A 473 -11.52 -1.54 -13.83
CA LYS A 473 -12.29 -2.78 -13.73
C LYS A 473 -11.73 -3.83 -14.68
N GLY A 474 -12.02 -5.11 -14.40
CA GLY A 474 -11.61 -6.23 -15.24
C GLY A 474 -10.15 -6.64 -15.03
N ARG A 475 -9.81 -7.83 -15.57
CA ARG A 475 -8.51 -8.48 -15.42
C ARG A 475 -7.44 -7.82 -16.29
N LEU A 476 -6.22 -7.72 -15.77
CA LEU A 476 -5.03 -7.23 -16.47
C LEU A 476 -4.11 -8.37 -16.92
N GLN A 477 -4.24 -9.55 -16.29
CA GLN A 477 -3.45 -10.72 -16.62
C GLN A 477 -4.33 -11.94 -16.91
N VAL A 478 -3.77 -12.86 -17.68
CA VAL A 478 -4.38 -14.16 -18.03
C VAL A 478 -3.36 -15.27 -17.79
N GLU A 479 -3.85 -16.44 -17.43
CA GLU A 479 -3.04 -17.65 -17.38
C GLU A 479 -2.77 -18.16 -18.79
N THR A 480 -1.52 -18.47 -19.09
CA THR A 480 -1.11 -19.05 -20.37
C THR A 480 -1.23 -20.57 -20.34
N ALA A 481 -1.17 -21.21 -21.51
CA ALA A 481 -1.19 -22.66 -21.64
C ALA A 481 -0.06 -23.38 -20.87
N SER A 482 1.01 -22.67 -20.52
CA SER A 482 2.12 -23.19 -19.71
C SER A 482 1.94 -22.99 -18.20
N GLY A 483 0.80 -22.44 -17.76
CA GLY A 483 0.54 -22.11 -16.35
C GLY A 483 1.20 -20.81 -15.87
N ALA A 484 1.97 -20.13 -16.73
CA ALA A 484 2.50 -18.80 -16.42
C ALA A 484 1.44 -17.71 -16.65
N THR A 485 1.61 -16.55 -16.02
CA THR A 485 0.74 -15.39 -16.26
C THR A 485 1.34 -14.44 -17.30
N ALA A 486 0.48 -13.80 -18.09
CA ALA A 486 0.85 -12.78 -19.06
C ALA A 486 -0.13 -11.61 -19.03
N LEU A 487 0.36 -10.39 -19.33
CA LEU A 487 -0.52 -9.24 -19.48
C LEU A 487 -1.50 -9.43 -20.64
N THR A 488 -2.77 -9.09 -20.41
CA THR A 488 -3.79 -9.07 -21.47
C THR A 488 -3.42 -8.06 -22.57
N ILE A 489 -4.03 -8.18 -23.75
CA ILE A 489 -3.89 -7.18 -24.83
C ILE A 489 -4.35 -5.82 -24.31
N ARG A 490 -5.48 -5.77 -23.59
CA ARG A 490 -6.02 -4.56 -22.98
C ARG A 490 -5.01 -3.92 -22.02
N ALA A 491 -4.42 -4.68 -21.11
CA ALA A 491 -3.42 -4.16 -20.17
C ALA A 491 -2.23 -3.51 -20.90
N ARG A 492 -1.74 -4.14 -21.96
CA ARG A 492 -0.65 -3.57 -22.78
C ARG A 492 -1.06 -2.24 -23.42
N HIS A 493 -2.26 -2.14 -23.99
CA HIS A 493 -2.77 -0.89 -24.57
C HIS A 493 -2.90 0.22 -23.51
N LEU A 494 -3.40 -0.08 -22.30
CA LEU A 494 -3.47 0.86 -21.20
C LEU A 494 -2.08 1.42 -20.84
N ILE A 495 -1.08 0.54 -20.72
CA ILE A 495 0.30 0.92 -20.38
C ILE A 495 0.91 1.79 -21.49
N ASP A 496 0.82 1.33 -22.75
CA ASP A 496 1.44 2.00 -23.88
C ASP A 496 0.80 3.40 -24.11
N SER A 497 -0.52 3.54 -23.94
CA SER A 497 -1.22 4.82 -24.05
C SER A 497 -0.77 5.81 -22.98
N ILE A 498 -0.68 5.40 -21.70
CA ILE A 498 -0.20 6.28 -20.63
C ILE A 498 1.24 6.70 -20.88
N ARG A 499 2.12 5.77 -21.27
CA ARG A 499 3.53 6.09 -21.55
C ARG A 499 3.67 7.08 -22.70
N ALA A 500 2.80 7.00 -23.72
CA ALA A 500 2.82 7.90 -24.86
C ALA A 500 2.48 9.37 -24.50
N GLU A 501 1.84 9.61 -23.37
CA GLU A 501 1.59 10.98 -22.87
C GLU A 501 2.81 11.62 -22.18
N TYR A 502 3.89 10.85 -21.93
CA TYR A 502 5.11 11.35 -21.30
C TYR A 502 6.16 11.68 -22.37
N ALA A 503 6.63 12.92 -22.36
CA ALA A 503 7.77 13.36 -23.15
C ALA A 503 8.76 14.13 -22.27
N GLY A 504 10.03 14.06 -22.59
CA GLY A 504 11.06 14.76 -21.83
C GLY A 504 12.34 14.93 -22.64
N THR A 505 13.19 15.82 -22.17
CA THR A 505 14.54 16.04 -22.74
C THR A 505 15.56 15.22 -21.95
N PRO A 506 16.37 14.38 -22.63
CA PRO A 506 17.45 13.64 -21.98
C PRO A 506 18.44 14.58 -21.29
N VAL A 507 18.87 14.23 -20.09
CA VAL A 507 19.94 14.93 -19.38
C VAL A 507 21.27 14.52 -20.02
N SER A 508 22.05 15.49 -20.48
CA SER A 508 23.26 15.30 -21.30
C SER A 508 24.46 14.65 -20.60
N GLU A 509 24.45 14.61 -19.26
CA GLU A 509 25.38 13.84 -18.46
C GLU A 509 24.61 12.84 -17.60
N PRO A 510 25.05 11.57 -17.55
CA PRO A 510 24.45 10.66 -16.57
C PRO A 510 24.77 11.26 -15.20
N ALA A 511 23.73 11.69 -14.50
CA ALA A 511 23.86 11.91 -13.06
C ALA A 511 24.53 10.66 -12.45
N PRO A 512 25.41 10.80 -11.45
CA PRO A 512 25.98 9.65 -10.77
C PRO A 512 24.81 8.74 -10.35
N PRO A 513 24.97 7.41 -10.42
CA PRO A 513 23.88 6.49 -10.15
C PRO A 513 23.26 6.88 -8.81
N LEU A 514 22.01 7.33 -8.89
CA LEU A 514 21.23 7.76 -7.75
C LEU A 514 21.20 6.59 -6.77
N LYS A 515 21.82 6.75 -5.60
CA LYS A 515 21.79 5.74 -4.55
C LYS A 515 20.34 5.58 -4.12
N GLY A 516 19.68 4.58 -4.69
CA GLY A 516 18.49 3.94 -4.18
C GLY A 516 17.37 4.83 -3.68
N ALA A 517 16.73 5.64 -4.55
CA ALA A 517 15.37 6.07 -4.25
C ALA A 517 14.51 4.82 -4.04
N LYS A 518 14.18 4.51 -2.80
CA LYS A 518 13.20 3.48 -2.47
C LYS A 518 11.86 4.01 -2.95
N THR A 519 11.41 3.48 -4.06
CA THR A 519 10.09 3.76 -4.60
C THR A 519 9.01 3.25 -3.64
N VAL A 520 7.97 4.02 -3.51
CA VAL A 520 6.74 3.81 -2.72
C VAL A 520 6.14 2.43 -2.91
#